data_bd94620e98632d501e833374fb39521b
#
_entry.id   bd94620e98632d501e833374fb39521b
#
_cell.length_a   1.000
_cell.length_b   1.000
_cell.length_c   1.000
_cell.angle_alpha   90.00
_cell.angle_beta   90.00
_cell.angle_gamma   90.00
#
_symmetry.space_group_name_H-M   'P 1'
#
loop_
_entity.id
_entity.type
_entity.pdbx_description
1 polymer ?
#
loop_
_entity_poly.entity_id
_entity_poly.type
_entity_poly.pdbx_seq_one_letter_code
_entity_poly.pdbx_strand_id
1 'polypeptide(L)' 'MCYVIANERYAHGCIAFETVHGKHLADLKWALNEALGNTGVEIMTISRPEAYGEYAPYHFVQTEDEFVAQVLALRP' A
#
# COMPACT_ATOMS: atom_id res chain seq x y z
N MET A 1 -4.15 -15.37 1.02
CA MET A 1 -4.45 -13.96 1.32
C MET A 1 -3.17 -13.19 1.62
N CYS A 2 -3.12 -11.95 1.24
CA CYS A 2 -2.01 -11.07 1.53
C CYS A 2 -2.54 -9.65 1.76
N TYR A 3 -1.65 -8.77 2.16
CA TYR A 3 -1.97 -7.34 2.32
C TYR A 3 -1.11 -6.55 1.35
N VAL A 4 -1.72 -5.56 0.71
CA VAL A 4 -0.98 -4.54 -0.04
C VAL A 4 -0.88 -3.34 0.86
N ILE A 5 0.32 -2.80 1.01
CA ILE A 5 0.53 -1.63 1.86
C ILE A 5 1.20 -0.51 1.08
N ALA A 6 0.82 0.71 1.43
CA ALA A 6 1.50 1.92 0.99
C ALA A 6 2.29 2.44 2.19
N ASN A 7 3.60 2.34 2.13
CA ASN A 7 4.49 2.79 3.20
C ASN A 7 4.96 4.20 2.90
N GLU A 8 4.57 5.15 3.76
CA GLU A 8 5.03 6.53 3.67
C GLU A 8 6.31 6.68 4.48
N ARG A 9 7.45 6.83 3.81
CA ARG A 9 8.75 6.93 4.48
C ARG A 9 8.87 8.09 5.46
N TYR A 10 8.18 9.18 5.18
CA TYR A 10 8.31 10.41 5.95
C TYR A 10 7.12 10.69 6.85
N ALA A 11 6.14 9.82 6.85
CA ALA A 11 4.99 9.86 7.73
C ALA A 11 4.93 8.55 8.52
N HIS A 12 4.35 8.60 9.70
CA HIS A 12 4.27 7.42 10.54
C HIS A 12 2.98 6.66 10.27
N GLY A 13 3.07 5.66 9.42
CA GLY A 13 1.94 4.78 9.17
C GLY A 13 1.92 4.20 7.77
N CYS A 14 1.01 3.27 7.57
CA CYS A 14 0.79 2.60 6.30
C CYS A 14 -0.70 2.54 6.01
N ILE A 15 -1.07 2.72 4.74
CA ILE A 15 -2.41 2.39 4.28
C ILE A 15 -2.35 0.95 3.79
N ALA A 16 -3.32 0.13 4.17
CA ALA A 16 -3.29 -1.30 3.85
C ALA A 16 -4.67 -1.83 3.47
N PHE A 17 -4.72 -2.82 2.60
CA PHE A 17 -5.94 -3.59 2.38
C PHE A 17 -5.61 -5.06 2.13
N GLU A 18 -6.55 -5.94 2.50
CA GLU A 18 -6.41 -7.38 2.34
C GLU A 18 -6.94 -7.81 0.96
N THR A 19 -6.19 -8.67 0.29
CA THR A 19 -6.58 -9.16 -1.03
C THR A 19 -5.99 -10.54 -1.28
N VAL A 20 -6.27 -11.12 -2.45
CA VAL A 20 -5.71 -12.40 -2.87
C VAL A 20 -4.57 -12.15 -3.85
N HIS A 21 -3.60 -13.05 -3.86
CA HIS A 21 -2.51 -12.99 -4.83
C HIS A 21 -3.03 -13.24 -6.24
N GLY A 22 -2.44 -12.56 -7.20
CA GLY A 22 -2.77 -12.76 -8.60
C GLY A 22 -2.07 -11.73 -9.49
N LYS A 23 -2.21 -11.91 -10.79
CA LYS A 23 -1.60 -11.02 -11.77
C LYS A 23 -2.09 -9.58 -11.62
N HIS A 24 -3.36 -9.41 -11.30
CA HIS A 24 -3.94 -8.09 -11.08
C HIS A 24 -3.17 -7.31 -10.01
N LEU A 25 -2.76 -8.01 -8.96
CA LEU A 25 -2.04 -7.38 -7.86
C LEU A 25 -0.67 -6.87 -8.30
N ALA A 26 0.03 -7.64 -9.12
CA ALA A 26 1.32 -7.21 -9.66
C ALA A 26 1.17 -5.98 -10.55
N ASP A 27 0.14 -5.95 -11.38
CA ASP A 27 -0.16 -4.82 -12.26
C ASP A 27 -0.52 -3.57 -11.45
N LEU A 28 -1.32 -3.72 -10.42
CA LEU A 28 -1.70 -2.63 -9.51
C LEU A 28 -0.47 -2.04 -8.83
N LYS A 29 0.36 -2.90 -8.28
CA LYS A 29 1.58 -2.49 -7.59
C LYS A 29 2.51 -1.70 -8.51
N TRP A 30 2.70 -2.22 -9.72
CA TRP A 30 3.54 -1.55 -10.71
C TRP A 30 2.99 -0.17 -11.07
N ALA A 31 1.70 -0.08 -11.37
CA ALA A 31 1.06 1.17 -11.76
C ALA A 31 1.13 2.22 -10.66
N LEU A 32 0.90 1.82 -9.41
CA LEU A 32 0.96 2.75 -8.28
C LEU A 32 2.39 3.20 -8.00
N ASN A 33 3.38 2.31 -8.08
CA ASN A 33 4.77 2.70 -7.90
C ASN A 33 5.23 3.68 -8.98
N GLU A 34 4.77 3.50 -10.22
CA GLU A 34 5.06 4.45 -11.29
C GLU A 34 4.44 5.83 -11.00
N ALA A 35 3.19 5.85 -10.55
CA ALA A 35 2.49 7.10 -10.24
C ALA A 35 3.11 7.84 -9.06
N LEU A 36 3.73 7.11 -8.13
CA LEU A 36 4.27 7.67 -6.89
C LEU A 36 5.78 7.90 -6.92
N GLY A 37 6.41 7.73 -8.06
CA GLY A 37 7.87 7.64 -8.24
C GLY A 37 8.76 8.46 -7.31
N ASN A 38 8.48 9.76 -7.15
CA ASN A 38 9.33 10.66 -6.36
C ASN A 38 8.71 11.11 -5.04
N THR A 39 7.62 10.49 -4.61
CA THR A 39 6.93 10.92 -3.38
C THR A 39 7.53 10.34 -2.10
N GLY A 40 8.37 9.32 -2.21
CA GLY A 40 8.85 8.58 -1.05
C GLY A 40 7.88 7.51 -0.57
N VAL A 41 6.75 7.34 -1.24
CA VAL A 41 5.77 6.29 -0.93
C VAL A 41 6.11 5.04 -1.73
N GLU A 42 6.09 3.90 -1.09
CA GLU A 42 6.38 2.62 -1.71
C GLU A 42 5.23 1.65 -1.50
N ILE A 43 4.85 0.96 -2.57
CA ILE A 43 3.79 -0.04 -2.52
C ILE A 43 4.44 -1.42 -2.39
N MET A 44 4.04 -2.16 -1.37
CA MET A 44 4.59 -3.48 -1.07
C MET A 44 3.47 -4.48 -0.80
N THR A 45 3.81 -5.75 -0.90
CA THR A 45 2.93 -6.85 -0.52
C THR A 45 3.54 -7.57 0.69
N ILE A 46 2.74 -7.79 1.70
CA ILE A 46 3.17 -8.52 2.90
C ILE A 46 2.20 -9.66 3.20
N SER A 47 2.69 -10.70 3.88
CA SER A 47 1.85 -11.85 4.19
C SER A 47 0.85 -11.52 5.31
N ARG A 48 1.25 -10.69 6.27
CA ARG A 48 0.39 -10.24 7.37
C ARG A 48 1.03 -9.00 8.02
N PRO A 49 0.23 -8.10 8.59
CA PRO A 49 0.76 -6.85 9.16
C PRO A 49 1.80 -7.07 10.26
N GLU A 50 1.63 -8.09 11.09
CA GLU A 50 2.54 -8.37 12.20
C GLU A 50 3.97 -8.65 11.77
N ALA A 51 4.16 -9.05 10.51
CA ALA A 51 5.50 -9.30 9.97
C ALA A 51 6.32 -8.01 9.84
N TYR A 52 5.67 -6.86 9.87
CA TYR A 52 6.30 -5.55 9.67
C TYR A 52 5.87 -4.57 10.76
N GLY A 53 6.02 -4.97 12.00
CA GLY A 53 5.59 -4.17 13.15
C GLY A 53 6.16 -2.76 13.19
N GLU A 54 7.33 -2.54 12.62
CA GLU A 54 7.94 -1.21 12.56
C GLU A 54 7.22 -0.24 11.63
N TYR A 55 6.31 -0.73 10.79
CA TYR A 55 5.50 0.13 9.90
C TYR A 55 4.17 0.53 10.53
N ALA A 56 3.92 0.14 11.77
CA ALA A 56 2.70 0.54 12.48
C ALA A 56 2.71 2.05 12.73
N PRO A 57 1.52 2.68 12.85
CA PRO A 57 0.20 2.07 12.77
C PRO A 57 -0.24 1.82 11.33
N TYR A 58 -1.08 0.80 11.18
CA TYR A 58 -1.70 0.48 9.90
C TYR A 58 -3.10 1.11 9.86
N HIS A 59 -3.40 1.76 8.76
CA HIS A 59 -4.74 2.22 8.45
C HIS A 59 -5.34 1.28 7.42
N PHE A 60 -6.28 0.44 7.84
CA PHE A 60 -6.88 -0.55 6.95
C PHE A 60 -8.08 0.05 6.22
N VAL A 61 -8.06 -0.10 4.89
CA VAL A 61 -9.20 0.25 4.05
C VAL A 61 -9.88 -1.03 3.58
N GLN A 62 -11.12 -0.93 3.14
CA GLN A 62 -11.95 -2.10 2.86
C GLN A 62 -11.87 -2.57 1.42
N THR A 63 -11.58 -1.67 0.49
CA THR A 63 -11.60 -1.98 -0.94
C THR A 63 -10.35 -1.47 -1.62
N GLU A 64 -10.05 -2.07 -2.77
CA GLU A 64 -8.96 -1.61 -3.62
C GLU A 64 -9.18 -0.17 -4.08
N ASP A 65 -10.43 0.18 -4.44
CA ASP A 65 -10.74 1.54 -4.89
C ASP A 65 -10.43 2.57 -3.81
N GLU A 66 -10.78 2.27 -2.57
CA GLU A 66 -10.45 3.12 -1.43
C GLU A 66 -8.94 3.25 -1.24
N PHE A 67 -8.22 2.14 -1.35
CA PHE A 67 -6.78 2.11 -1.25
C PHE A 67 -6.14 3.01 -2.31
N VAL A 68 -6.54 2.83 -3.56
CA VAL A 68 -6.00 3.60 -4.69
C VAL A 68 -6.28 5.10 -4.50
N ALA A 69 -7.50 5.45 -4.10
CA ALA A 69 -7.87 6.85 -3.89
C ALA A 69 -7.03 7.50 -2.80
N GLN A 70 -6.84 6.82 -1.67
CA GLN A 70 -6.04 7.36 -0.57
C GLN A 70 -4.56 7.44 -0.91
N VAL A 71 -4.03 6.45 -1.61
CA VAL A 71 -2.63 6.45 -2.03
C VAL A 71 -2.35 7.56 -3.02
N LEU A 72 -3.22 7.75 -4.00
CA LEU A 72 -3.03 8.82 -4.98
C LEU A 72 -3.17 10.21 -4.37
N ALA A 73 -3.91 10.34 -3.27
CA ALA A 73 -4.01 11.59 -2.53
C ALA A 73 -2.70 11.98 -1.84
N LEU A 74 -1.74 11.05 -1.72
CA LEU A 74 -0.41 11.35 -1.15
C LEU A 74 0.51 12.05 -2.15
N ARG A 75 0.14 12.11 -3.41
CA ARG A 75 0.93 12.83 -4.41
C ARG A 75 0.86 14.34 -4.13
N PRO A 76 2.00 15.02 -4.29
CA PRO A 76 2.01 16.49 -4.15
C PRO A 76 1.17 17.16 -5.24
#